data_b26af66a2db44882b09e0b368b57b986
#
_entry.id   b26af66a2db44882b09e0b368b57b986
#
_cell.length_a   1.000
_cell.length_b   1.000
_cell.length_c   1.000
_cell.angle_alpha   90.00
_cell.angle_beta   90.00
_cell.angle_gamma   90.00
#
_symmetry.space_group_name_H-M   'P 1'
#
loop_
_entity.id
_entity.type
_entity.pdbx_description
1 polymer ?
#
loop_
_entity_poly.entity_id
_entity_poly.type
_entity_poly.pdbx_seq_one_letter_code
_entity_poly.pdbx_strand_id
1 'polypeptide(L)'
;NRTVYGFHDSDPEAAAALDAQAVYGLPELHSTQIKDATLVANPGCYATSVILALAPLFASNLVDESRGVVSDSKSGVSGAGKEPTARTHFVTVSDNLSAYSLFSHRHVGEIVEQLGIETPNLTFTPHLLPIPRGILSTLYVHLKDRKTPSDIEACFRTFYQGKPWVRVFSTPNLPEIRFSLHTNYCDIGFCLDQDGRRLVLVSCLDNLVKGAAGQAVQNMNLMYGWPEEAGLQ
;
A
#
# COMPACT_ATOMS: atom_id res chain seq x y z
N ASN A 1 -0.30 12.26 11.77
CA ASN A 1 -1.24 12.36 10.63
C ASN A 1 -2.70 12.71 10.98
N ARG A 2 -3.00 13.08 12.22
CA ARG A 2 -4.36 13.44 12.66
C ARG A 2 -4.94 14.58 11.85
N THR A 3 -4.13 15.61 11.53
CA THR A 3 -4.53 16.76 10.72
C THR A 3 -4.99 16.35 9.32
N VAL A 4 -4.36 15.34 8.73
CA VAL A 4 -4.72 14.81 7.40
C VAL A 4 -6.06 14.09 7.44
N TYR A 5 -6.38 13.40 8.55
CA TYR A 5 -7.64 12.69 8.74
C TYR A 5 -8.77 13.59 9.26
N GLY A 6 -8.48 14.85 9.60
CA GLY A 6 -9.48 15.78 10.11
C GLY A 6 -10.05 15.41 11.48
N PHE A 7 -9.34 14.60 12.28
CA PHE A 7 -9.76 14.27 13.62
C PHE A 7 -9.48 15.42 14.59
N HIS A 8 -10.46 15.75 15.40
CA HIS A 8 -10.33 16.64 16.53
C HIS A 8 -10.39 15.83 17.82
N ASP A 9 -9.31 15.88 18.58
CA ASP A 9 -9.22 15.15 19.84
C ASP A 9 -9.82 16.01 20.97
N SER A 10 -10.67 15.38 21.79
CA SER A 10 -11.20 16.01 23.01
C SER A 10 -10.11 16.14 24.10
N ASP A 11 -9.09 15.30 24.05
CA ASP A 11 -7.90 15.31 24.90
C ASP A 11 -6.64 15.18 24.05
N PRO A 12 -6.01 16.30 23.64
CA PRO A 12 -4.83 16.28 22.79
C PRO A 12 -3.60 15.62 23.43
N GLU A 13 -3.45 15.66 24.76
CA GLU A 13 -2.32 15.05 25.45
C GLU A 13 -2.43 13.53 25.47
N ALA A 14 -3.60 13.02 25.86
CA ALA A 14 -3.87 11.58 25.80
C ALA A 14 -3.75 11.05 24.36
N ALA A 15 -4.21 11.81 23.41
CA ALA A 15 -4.12 11.50 22.00
C ALA A 15 -2.66 11.43 21.50
N ALA A 16 -1.81 12.38 21.89
CA ALA A 16 -0.39 12.39 21.55
C ALA A 16 0.35 11.19 22.21
N ALA A 17 0.00 10.84 23.45
CA ALA A 17 0.55 9.69 24.14
C ALA A 17 0.19 8.36 23.44
N LEU A 18 -1.04 8.22 22.92
CA LEU A 18 -1.46 7.05 22.15
C LEU A 18 -0.74 6.98 20.79
N ASP A 19 -0.58 8.11 20.11
CA ASP A 19 0.18 8.15 18.85
C ASP A 19 1.63 7.71 19.03
N ALA A 20 2.26 8.13 20.14
CA ALA A 20 3.63 7.74 20.45
C ALA A 20 3.79 6.23 20.77
N GLN A 21 2.71 5.56 21.18
CA GLN A 21 2.70 4.13 21.47
C GLN A 21 2.29 3.29 20.25
N ALA A 22 1.56 3.87 19.31
CA ALA A 22 1.02 3.12 18.18
C ALA A 22 2.13 2.69 17.21
N VAL A 23 2.16 1.40 16.91
CA VAL A 23 3.02 0.83 15.85
C VAL A 23 2.23 0.78 14.55
N TYR A 24 2.84 1.19 13.44
CA TYR A 24 2.20 1.07 12.13
C TYR A 24 2.11 -0.40 11.72
N GLY A 25 0.89 -0.88 11.47
CA GLY A 25 0.54 -2.28 11.35
C GLY A 25 0.82 -2.87 9.97
N LEU A 26 2.04 -2.76 9.49
CA LEU A 26 2.49 -3.39 8.25
C LEU A 26 3.61 -4.39 8.56
N PRO A 27 3.27 -5.69 8.80
CA PRO A 27 4.21 -6.73 9.27
C PRO A 27 5.42 -6.91 8.37
N GLU A 28 5.30 -6.67 7.08
CA GLU A 28 6.41 -6.77 6.14
C GLU A 28 7.55 -5.80 6.46
N LEU A 29 7.21 -4.66 7.11
CA LEU A 29 8.18 -3.64 7.51
C LEU A 29 8.45 -3.66 9.03
N HIS A 30 7.42 -3.93 9.84
CA HIS A 30 7.43 -3.65 11.28
C HIS A 30 7.14 -4.89 12.16
N SER A 31 7.36 -6.11 11.65
CA SER A 31 6.98 -7.34 12.36
C SER A 31 7.54 -7.44 13.80
N THR A 32 8.76 -6.96 14.03
CA THR A 32 9.38 -6.99 15.37
C THR A 32 8.66 -6.05 16.33
N GLN A 33 8.40 -4.81 15.90
CA GLN A 33 7.71 -3.82 16.73
C GLN A 33 6.25 -4.23 17.01
N ILE A 34 5.56 -4.84 16.03
CA ILE A 34 4.17 -5.29 16.16
C ILE A 34 4.05 -6.39 17.23
N LYS A 35 5.02 -7.30 17.32
CA LYS A 35 5.02 -8.37 18.35
C LYS A 35 4.98 -7.83 19.77
N ASP A 36 5.63 -6.71 20.03
CA ASP A 36 5.73 -6.08 21.35
C ASP A 36 4.70 -4.96 21.55
N ALA A 37 3.87 -4.68 20.51
CA ALA A 37 2.93 -3.57 20.53
C ALA A 37 1.67 -3.88 21.35
N THR A 38 1.19 -2.88 22.09
CA THR A 38 -0.14 -2.89 22.73
C THR A 38 -1.19 -2.17 21.90
N LEU A 39 -0.76 -1.35 20.95
CA LEU A 39 -1.61 -0.59 20.05
C LEU A 39 -1.01 -0.62 18.64
N VAL A 40 -1.82 -1.01 17.66
CA VAL A 40 -1.42 -1.07 16.26
C VAL A 40 -2.33 -0.20 15.41
N ALA A 41 -1.73 0.70 14.64
CA ALA A 41 -2.43 1.51 13.64
C ALA A 41 -2.48 0.74 12.31
N ASN A 42 -3.63 0.13 12.02
CA ASN A 42 -3.80 -0.68 10.79
C ASN A 42 -3.77 0.20 9.53
N PRO A 43 -2.97 -0.15 8.51
CA PRO A 43 -2.82 0.65 7.29
C PRO A 43 -4.10 0.86 6.49
N GLY A 44 -4.16 1.97 5.75
CA GLY A 44 -5.14 2.13 4.70
C GLY A 44 -4.84 1.26 3.48
N CYS A 45 -5.89 0.87 2.73
CA CYS A 45 -5.75 -0.11 1.63
C CYS A 45 -4.84 0.34 0.50
N TYR A 46 -4.95 1.57 0.05
CA TYR A 46 -4.02 2.13 -0.94
C TYR A 46 -2.61 2.31 -0.36
N ALA A 47 -2.51 2.74 0.91
CA ALA A 47 -1.22 2.89 1.57
C ALA A 47 -0.48 1.55 1.59
N THR A 48 -1.15 0.45 1.96
CA THR A 48 -0.59 -0.91 1.90
C THR A 48 -0.06 -1.25 0.51
N SER A 49 -0.86 -1.03 -0.55
CA SER A 49 -0.48 -1.35 -1.93
C SER A 49 0.76 -0.56 -2.38
N VAL A 50 0.79 0.74 -2.09
CA VAL A 50 1.85 1.65 -2.54
C VAL A 50 3.13 1.46 -1.74
N ILE A 51 3.03 1.36 -0.40
CA ILE A 51 4.18 1.17 0.48
C ILE A 51 4.88 -0.15 0.15
N LEU A 52 4.13 -1.25 0.03
CA LEU A 52 4.73 -2.55 -0.30
C LEU A 52 5.40 -2.54 -1.69
N ALA A 53 4.86 -1.81 -2.66
CA ALA A 53 5.50 -1.70 -3.96
C ALA A 53 6.79 -0.87 -3.95
N LEU A 54 6.91 0.14 -3.09
CA LEU A 54 8.02 1.09 -3.10
C LEU A 54 9.09 0.81 -2.04
N ALA A 55 8.73 0.21 -0.91
CA ALA A 55 9.63 0.01 0.23
C ALA A 55 10.98 -0.66 -0.14
N PRO A 56 11.05 -1.71 -0.98
CA PRO A 56 12.32 -2.30 -1.37
C PRO A 56 13.25 -1.31 -2.07
N LEU A 57 12.70 -0.46 -2.93
CA LEU A 57 13.47 0.51 -3.71
C LEU A 57 14.00 1.64 -2.84
N PHE A 58 13.19 2.15 -1.91
CA PHE A 58 13.61 3.18 -0.96
C PHE A 58 14.62 2.65 0.04
N ALA A 59 14.40 1.47 0.62
CA ALA A 59 15.34 0.82 1.53
C ALA A 59 16.71 0.55 0.88
N SER A 60 16.72 0.30 -0.43
CA SER A 60 17.94 0.10 -1.21
C SER A 60 18.51 1.39 -1.84
N ASN A 61 17.93 2.55 -1.52
CA ASN A 61 18.34 3.87 -2.03
C ASN A 61 18.40 3.97 -3.56
N LEU A 62 17.49 3.29 -4.26
CA LEU A 62 17.50 3.22 -5.73
C LEU A 62 16.71 4.34 -6.41
N VAL A 63 15.78 4.99 -5.70
CA VAL A 63 14.83 5.98 -6.25
C VAL A 63 15.50 7.34 -6.42
N ASP A 64 15.37 7.94 -7.61
CA ASP A 64 15.71 9.35 -7.86
C ASP A 64 14.54 10.23 -7.38
N GLU A 65 14.57 10.63 -6.11
CA GLU A 65 13.53 11.41 -5.47
C GLU A 65 13.35 12.81 -6.08
N SER A 66 14.37 13.35 -6.74
CA SER A 66 14.30 14.65 -7.41
C SER A 66 13.26 14.67 -8.56
N ARG A 67 12.94 13.50 -9.09
CA ARG A 67 11.96 13.31 -10.18
C ARG A 67 10.57 12.96 -9.67
N GLY A 68 10.42 12.73 -8.37
CA GLY A 68 9.20 12.29 -7.75
C GLY A 68 8.76 10.88 -8.17
N VAL A 69 7.76 10.38 -7.45
CA VAL A 69 7.09 9.11 -7.73
C VAL A 69 5.63 9.39 -8.06
N VAL A 70 5.11 8.76 -9.10
CA VAL A 70 3.68 8.82 -9.44
C VAL A 70 3.05 7.47 -9.10
N SER A 71 1.96 7.50 -8.34
CA SER A 71 1.11 6.34 -8.06
C SER A 71 -0.28 6.60 -8.60
N ASP A 72 -0.64 5.89 -9.66
CA ASP A 72 -1.96 5.90 -10.29
C ASP A 72 -2.72 4.62 -9.85
N SER A 73 -3.59 4.78 -8.85
CA SER A 73 -4.21 3.66 -8.14
C SER A 73 -5.71 3.58 -8.40
N LYS A 74 -6.21 2.36 -8.62
CA LYS A 74 -7.60 2.05 -8.89
C LYS A 74 -8.14 1.13 -7.80
N SER A 75 -9.34 1.42 -7.28
CA SER A 75 -10.01 0.60 -6.26
C SER A 75 -11.44 0.30 -6.63
N GLY A 76 -11.87 -0.92 -6.31
CA GLY A 76 -13.28 -1.26 -6.31
C GLY A 76 -14.08 -0.44 -5.30
N VAL A 77 -15.41 -0.38 -5.51
CA VAL A 77 -16.34 0.50 -4.78
C VAL A 77 -16.37 0.26 -3.28
N SER A 78 -16.15 -0.99 -2.83
CA SER A 78 -16.13 -1.33 -1.40
C SER A 78 -15.04 -0.57 -0.61
N GLY A 79 -14.01 -0.04 -1.30
CA GLY A 79 -12.97 0.80 -0.70
C GLY A 79 -13.49 2.15 -0.18
N ALA A 80 -14.64 2.60 -0.65
CA ALA A 80 -15.28 3.83 -0.17
C ALA A 80 -16.00 3.69 1.19
N GLY A 81 -16.04 2.49 1.76
CA GLY A 81 -16.69 2.20 3.03
C GLY A 81 -18.14 1.77 2.90
N LYS A 82 -18.80 1.52 4.03
CA LYS A 82 -20.18 0.97 4.08
C LYS A 82 -21.27 2.01 3.87
N GLU A 83 -20.97 3.29 4.13
CA GLU A 83 -21.97 4.35 4.03
C GLU A 83 -22.19 4.75 2.56
N PRO A 84 -23.44 4.73 2.08
CA PRO A 84 -23.74 5.13 0.70
C PRO A 84 -23.54 6.63 0.53
N THR A 85 -22.96 7.00 -0.60
CA THR A 85 -22.76 8.40 -0.99
C THR A 85 -23.23 8.61 -2.42
N ALA A 86 -23.43 9.86 -2.84
CA ALA A 86 -23.76 10.17 -4.23
C ALA A 86 -22.73 9.60 -5.22
N ARG A 87 -21.45 9.53 -4.83
CA ARG A 87 -20.37 8.96 -5.66
C ARG A 87 -20.44 7.44 -5.77
N THR A 88 -20.87 6.75 -4.71
CA THR A 88 -20.93 5.28 -4.63
C THR A 88 -22.28 4.71 -4.99
N HIS A 89 -23.26 5.57 -5.35
CA HIS A 89 -24.57 5.15 -5.82
C HIS A 89 -24.44 4.36 -7.12
N PHE A 90 -25.19 3.26 -7.24
CA PHE A 90 -25.05 2.31 -8.35
C PHE A 90 -25.07 2.98 -9.74
N VAL A 91 -26.02 3.88 -10.00
CA VAL A 91 -26.15 4.58 -11.28
C VAL A 91 -24.97 5.50 -11.58
N THR A 92 -24.30 6.03 -10.53
CA THR A 92 -23.13 6.89 -10.67
C THR A 92 -21.86 6.09 -10.95
N VAL A 93 -21.77 4.89 -10.37
CA VAL A 93 -20.56 4.04 -10.46
C VAL A 93 -20.60 3.13 -11.67
N SER A 94 -21.80 2.64 -12.07
CA SER A 94 -21.94 1.69 -13.17
C SER A 94 -21.38 2.30 -14.46
N ASP A 95 -20.55 1.51 -15.16
CA ASP A 95 -19.91 1.89 -16.42
C ASP A 95 -19.08 3.19 -16.36
N ASN A 96 -18.59 3.54 -15.16
CA ASN A 96 -17.86 4.79 -14.92
C ASN A 96 -16.53 4.54 -14.19
N LEU A 97 -15.50 5.30 -14.57
CA LEU A 97 -14.19 5.38 -13.91
C LEU A 97 -13.94 6.83 -13.54
N SER A 98 -13.69 7.10 -12.27
CA SER A 98 -13.50 8.47 -11.81
C SER A 98 -12.31 8.62 -10.86
N ALA A 99 -11.47 9.63 -11.10
CA ALA A 99 -10.46 10.06 -10.14
C ALA A 99 -11.10 10.90 -9.03
N TYR A 100 -10.50 10.87 -7.83
CA TYR A 100 -11.01 11.64 -6.69
C TYR A 100 -9.87 12.05 -5.73
N SER A 101 -10.12 13.05 -4.91
CA SER A 101 -9.22 13.50 -3.83
C SER A 101 -7.76 13.68 -4.25
N LEU A 102 -7.51 14.21 -5.44
CA LEU A 102 -6.17 14.52 -5.93
C LEU A 102 -5.49 15.48 -4.95
N PHE A 103 -4.23 15.21 -4.59
CA PHE A 103 -3.42 15.95 -3.63
C PHE A 103 -4.01 16.11 -2.22
N SER A 104 -5.18 15.49 -1.94
CA SER A 104 -5.88 15.62 -0.65
C SER A 104 -6.30 14.28 -0.04
N HIS A 105 -5.90 13.16 -0.66
CA HIS A 105 -6.26 11.85 -0.15
C HIS A 105 -5.50 11.53 1.14
N ARG A 106 -6.24 11.10 2.17
CA ARG A 106 -5.70 10.83 3.51
C ARG A 106 -4.52 9.83 3.55
N HIS A 107 -4.49 8.85 2.64
CA HIS A 107 -3.40 7.85 2.61
C HIS A 107 -2.05 8.42 2.18
N VAL A 108 -2.00 9.63 1.60
CA VAL A 108 -0.72 10.29 1.26
C VAL A 108 0.16 10.44 2.49
N GLY A 109 -0.43 10.86 3.63
CA GLY A 109 0.31 11.00 4.89
C GLY A 109 0.96 9.70 5.36
N GLU A 110 0.23 8.56 5.25
CA GLU A 110 0.77 7.25 5.61
C GLU A 110 1.95 6.85 4.68
N ILE A 111 1.76 7.03 3.37
CA ILE A 111 2.76 6.65 2.36
C ILE A 111 4.07 7.42 2.56
N VAL A 112 3.99 8.73 2.68
CA VAL A 112 5.20 9.58 2.79
C VAL A 112 5.93 9.34 4.11
N GLU A 113 5.19 9.13 5.21
CA GLU A 113 5.76 8.83 6.52
C GLU A 113 6.51 7.49 6.50
N GLN A 114 5.88 6.43 5.97
CA GLN A 114 6.46 5.09 5.97
C GLN A 114 7.63 4.93 4.99
N LEU A 115 7.66 5.70 3.92
CA LEU A 115 8.77 5.68 2.95
C LEU A 115 9.87 6.70 3.27
N GLY A 116 9.64 7.62 4.21
CA GLY A 116 10.57 8.68 4.57
C GLY A 116 10.78 9.71 3.45
N ILE A 117 9.75 9.96 2.63
CA ILE A 117 9.81 10.91 1.51
C ILE A 117 9.01 12.18 1.82
N GLU A 118 9.32 13.25 1.14
CA GLU A 118 8.56 14.49 1.25
C GLU A 118 7.27 14.43 0.42
N THR A 119 6.20 15.05 0.92
CA THR A 119 4.89 15.07 0.24
C THR A 119 4.95 15.55 -1.22
N PRO A 120 5.72 16.60 -1.60
CA PRO A 120 5.81 17.04 -2.99
C PRO A 120 6.42 15.99 -3.94
N ASN A 121 7.17 15.02 -3.41
CA ASN A 121 7.81 13.97 -4.19
C ASN A 121 6.88 12.78 -4.49
N LEU A 122 5.62 12.82 -4.03
CA LEU A 122 4.61 11.81 -4.31
C LEU A 122 3.40 12.44 -5.01
N THR A 123 3.13 12.03 -6.24
CA THR A 123 1.85 12.27 -6.89
C THR A 123 0.98 11.03 -6.76
N PHE A 124 -0.05 11.12 -5.92
CA PHE A 124 -1.00 10.02 -5.71
C PHE A 124 -2.36 10.33 -6.35
N THR A 125 -2.79 9.50 -7.29
CA THR A 125 -4.05 9.66 -8.02
C THR A 125 -4.94 8.44 -7.80
N PRO A 126 -5.87 8.49 -6.83
CA PRO A 126 -6.82 7.40 -6.62
C PRO A 126 -8.00 7.48 -7.59
N HIS A 127 -8.45 6.30 -8.04
CA HIS A 127 -9.64 6.15 -8.89
C HIS A 127 -10.60 5.14 -8.29
N LEU A 128 -11.89 5.35 -8.56
CA LEU A 128 -12.96 4.42 -8.26
C LEU A 128 -13.33 3.66 -9.52
N LEU A 129 -13.27 2.32 -9.45
CA LEU A 129 -13.67 1.39 -10.52
C LEU A 129 -15.11 0.88 -10.29
N PRO A 130 -15.86 0.55 -11.36
CA PRO A 130 -17.18 -0.06 -11.25
C PRO A 130 -17.11 -1.58 -10.98
N ILE A 131 -16.24 -1.98 -10.07
CA ILE A 131 -16.12 -3.37 -9.59
C ILE A 131 -16.26 -3.42 -8.07
N PRO A 132 -16.72 -4.53 -7.48
CA PRO A 132 -16.92 -4.60 -6.03
C PRO A 132 -15.63 -4.47 -5.23
N ARG A 133 -14.55 -5.17 -5.63
CA ARG A 133 -13.32 -5.36 -4.85
C ARG A 133 -12.07 -5.28 -5.68
N GLY A 134 -10.95 -5.07 -4.99
CA GLY A 134 -9.59 -5.12 -5.49
C GLY A 134 -8.99 -3.75 -5.70
N ILE A 135 -7.68 -3.68 -5.51
CA ILE A 135 -6.84 -2.53 -5.84
C ILE A 135 -5.82 -2.96 -6.89
N LEU A 136 -5.59 -2.08 -7.85
CA LEU A 136 -4.44 -2.10 -8.72
C LEU A 136 -3.79 -0.73 -8.66
N SER A 137 -2.55 -0.68 -8.21
CA SER A 137 -1.71 0.53 -8.23
C SER A 137 -0.64 0.38 -9.29
N THR A 138 -0.58 1.34 -10.22
CA THR A 138 0.52 1.48 -11.18
C THR A 138 1.43 2.59 -10.69
N LEU A 139 2.71 2.28 -10.47
CA LEU A 139 3.66 3.24 -9.95
C LEU A 139 4.76 3.49 -10.96
N TYR A 140 5.10 4.75 -11.15
CA TYR A 140 6.13 5.20 -12.07
C TYR A 140 7.29 5.76 -11.27
N VAL A 141 8.46 5.13 -11.42
CA VAL A 141 9.66 5.42 -10.64
C VAL A 141 10.84 5.69 -11.56
N HIS A 142 11.61 6.72 -11.25
CA HIS A 142 12.91 6.93 -11.84
C HIS A 142 14.00 6.42 -10.91
N LEU A 143 14.95 5.66 -11.46
CA LEU A 143 16.09 5.13 -10.72
C LEU A 143 17.28 6.08 -10.82
N LYS A 144 18.07 6.18 -9.74
CA LYS A 144 19.32 6.97 -9.69
C LYS A 144 20.32 6.50 -10.73
N ASP A 145 20.47 5.18 -10.84
CA ASP A 145 21.41 4.52 -11.73
C ASP A 145 20.71 3.51 -12.62
N ARG A 146 21.36 3.16 -13.73
CA ARG A 146 20.92 2.07 -14.60
C ARG A 146 20.92 0.76 -13.85
N LYS A 147 19.84 0.00 -14.00
CA LYS A 147 19.65 -1.34 -13.43
C LYS A 147 19.23 -2.31 -14.52
N THR A 148 19.42 -3.58 -14.25
CA THR A 148 18.88 -4.68 -15.06
C THR A 148 17.58 -5.21 -14.42
N PRO A 149 16.71 -5.89 -15.17
CA PRO A 149 15.55 -6.57 -14.57
C PRO A 149 15.93 -7.53 -13.43
N SER A 150 17.07 -8.21 -13.53
CA SER A 150 17.58 -9.11 -12.50
C SER A 150 17.98 -8.37 -11.22
N ASP A 151 18.53 -7.16 -11.31
CA ASP A 151 18.89 -6.35 -10.15
C ASP A 151 17.63 -5.96 -9.37
N ILE A 152 16.58 -5.56 -10.08
CA ILE A 152 15.30 -5.20 -9.48
C ILE A 152 14.61 -6.44 -8.86
N GLU A 153 14.59 -7.56 -9.58
CA GLU A 153 14.02 -8.81 -9.05
C GLU A 153 14.75 -9.25 -7.77
N ALA A 154 16.08 -9.22 -7.76
CA ALA A 154 16.89 -9.55 -6.59
C ALA A 154 16.59 -8.62 -5.40
N CYS A 155 16.44 -7.31 -5.64
CA CYS A 155 16.07 -6.33 -4.63
C CYS A 155 14.74 -6.70 -3.94
N PHE A 156 13.69 -6.98 -4.72
CA PHE A 156 12.39 -7.35 -4.19
C PHE A 156 12.40 -8.71 -3.47
N ARG A 157 13.02 -9.73 -4.06
CA ARG A 157 13.07 -11.07 -3.45
C ARG A 157 13.84 -11.08 -2.15
N THR A 158 14.96 -10.35 -2.08
CA THR A 158 15.74 -10.22 -0.85
C THR A 158 14.95 -9.51 0.23
N PHE A 159 14.31 -8.40 -0.11
CA PHE A 159 13.53 -7.61 0.85
C PHE A 159 12.33 -8.38 1.42
N TYR A 160 11.62 -9.14 0.59
CA TYR A 160 10.44 -9.91 0.99
C TYR A 160 10.74 -11.37 1.35
N GLN A 161 12.01 -11.75 1.50
CA GLN A 161 12.36 -13.10 1.96
C GLN A 161 11.73 -13.38 3.33
N GLY A 162 10.96 -14.47 3.43
CA GLY A 162 10.25 -14.85 4.65
C GLY A 162 9.02 -14.00 4.98
N LYS A 163 8.50 -13.23 4.03
CA LYS A 163 7.25 -12.48 4.15
C LYS A 163 6.16 -13.19 3.34
N PRO A 164 5.29 -14.00 3.97
CA PRO A 164 4.42 -14.94 3.27
C PRO A 164 3.37 -14.26 2.40
N TRP A 165 2.99 -13.02 2.74
CA TRP A 165 1.87 -12.33 2.11
C TRP A 165 2.25 -11.39 0.96
N VAL A 166 3.53 -11.36 0.55
CA VAL A 166 3.96 -10.64 -0.65
C VAL A 166 4.46 -11.64 -1.71
N ARG A 167 3.84 -11.61 -2.89
CA ARG A 167 4.28 -12.40 -4.04
C ARG A 167 4.90 -11.49 -5.08
N VAL A 168 6.15 -11.79 -5.45
CA VAL A 168 6.88 -11.05 -6.49
C VAL A 168 6.79 -11.83 -7.79
N PHE A 169 6.21 -11.20 -8.79
CA PHE A 169 6.05 -11.77 -10.14
C PHE A 169 7.33 -11.56 -10.95
N SER A 170 7.82 -12.62 -11.56
CA SER A 170 8.99 -12.55 -12.45
C SER A 170 8.61 -11.92 -13.79
N THR A 171 9.46 -11.04 -14.28
CA THR A 171 9.32 -10.44 -15.63
C THR A 171 9.25 -11.55 -16.71
N PRO A 172 8.38 -11.44 -17.71
CA PRO A 172 7.55 -10.27 -18.06
C PRO A 172 6.14 -10.26 -17.45
N ASN A 173 5.82 -11.16 -16.53
CA ASN A 173 4.48 -11.30 -15.98
C ASN A 173 4.15 -10.15 -15.00
N LEU A 174 2.95 -9.61 -15.11
CA LEU A 174 2.42 -8.61 -14.19
C LEU A 174 1.20 -9.18 -13.45
N PRO A 175 0.97 -8.76 -12.20
CA PRO A 175 -0.20 -9.19 -11.46
C PRO A 175 -1.47 -8.55 -12.00
N GLU A 176 -2.58 -9.24 -11.77
CA GLU A 176 -3.94 -8.77 -12.02
C GLU A 176 -4.74 -8.80 -10.72
N ILE A 177 -5.73 -7.93 -10.58
CA ILE A 177 -6.60 -7.87 -9.39
C ILE A 177 -7.15 -9.25 -9.02
N ARG A 178 -7.58 -10.03 -10.02
CA ARG A 178 -8.21 -11.36 -9.78
C ARG A 178 -7.32 -12.36 -9.07
N PHE A 179 -5.99 -12.21 -9.11
CA PHE A 179 -5.07 -13.14 -8.44
C PHE A 179 -5.01 -12.92 -6.93
N SER A 180 -5.30 -11.70 -6.47
CA SER A 180 -5.25 -11.33 -5.06
C SER A 180 -6.62 -11.30 -4.40
N LEU A 181 -7.73 -11.35 -5.17
CA LEU A 181 -9.08 -11.26 -4.63
C LEU A 181 -9.35 -12.36 -3.61
N HIS A 182 -9.97 -11.98 -2.50
CA HIS A 182 -10.34 -12.85 -1.38
C HIS A 182 -9.17 -13.51 -0.66
N THR A 183 -7.94 -13.01 -0.89
CA THR A 183 -6.72 -13.50 -0.24
C THR A 183 -6.03 -12.37 0.52
N ASN A 184 -5.10 -12.73 1.43
CA ASN A 184 -4.25 -11.75 2.12
C ASN A 184 -2.97 -11.42 1.33
N TYR A 185 -2.87 -11.79 0.05
CA TYR A 185 -1.70 -11.48 -0.76
C TYR A 185 -1.67 -10.06 -1.27
N CYS A 186 -0.47 -9.48 -1.28
CA CYS A 186 -0.09 -8.34 -2.11
C CYS A 186 0.81 -8.87 -3.24
N ASP A 187 0.34 -8.75 -4.47
CA ASP A 187 1.05 -9.19 -5.67
C ASP A 187 1.77 -8.01 -6.30
N ILE A 188 3.08 -8.16 -6.53
CA ILE A 188 3.92 -7.09 -7.08
C ILE A 188 4.66 -7.60 -8.32
N GLY A 189 4.54 -6.88 -9.41
CA GLY A 189 5.30 -7.09 -10.63
C GLY A 189 5.87 -5.78 -11.16
N PHE A 190 6.83 -5.86 -12.09
CA PHE A 190 7.47 -4.67 -12.63
C PHE A 190 7.91 -4.84 -14.08
N CYS A 191 8.10 -3.70 -14.72
CA CYS A 191 8.73 -3.59 -16.02
C CYS A 191 9.75 -2.46 -16.00
N LEU A 192 10.98 -2.75 -16.44
CA LEU A 192 12.05 -1.79 -16.56
C LEU A 192 12.24 -1.44 -18.04
N ASP A 193 12.44 -0.17 -18.34
CA ASP A 193 12.70 0.26 -19.71
C ASP A 193 14.08 -0.17 -20.23
N GLN A 194 14.28 -0.03 -21.53
CA GLN A 194 15.55 -0.45 -22.17
C GLN A 194 16.76 0.36 -21.68
N ASP A 195 16.57 1.60 -21.23
CA ASP A 195 17.63 2.42 -20.65
C ASP A 195 17.97 2.02 -19.20
N GLY A 196 17.15 1.21 -18.56
CA GLY A 196 17.35 0.72 -17.19
C GLY A 196 17.14 1.78 -16.10
N ARG A 197 16.45 2.87 -16.41
CA ARG A 197 16.21 3.99 -15.47
C ARG A 197 14.75 4.28 -15.18
N ARG A 198 13.82 3.87 -16.03
CA ARG A 198 12.38 4.05 -15.79
C ARG A 198 11.76 2.71 -15.43
N LEU A 199 11.25 2.65 -14.22
CA LEU A 199 10.62 1.46 -13.67
C LEU A 199 9.12 1.71 -13.52
N VAL A 200 8.32 0.80 -14.04
CA VAL A 200 6.88 0.75 -13.78
C VAL A 200 6.61 -0.46 -12.90
N LEU A 201 5.98 -0.23 -11.75
CA LEU A 201 5.52 -1.28 -10.84
C LEU A 201 4.01 -1.42 -10.95
N VAL A 202 3.53 -2.64 -10.79
CA VAL A 202 2.12 -2.95 -10.62
C VAL A 202 1.95 -3.70 -9.30
N SER A 203 1.11 -3.18 -8.42
CA SER A 203 0.76 -3.79 -7.15
C SER A 203 -0.73 -4.08 -7.10
N CYS A 204 -1.11 -5.32 -6.78
CA CYS A 204 -2.49 -5.75 -6.65
C CYS A 204 -2.75 -6.37 -5.28
N LEU A 205 -3.91 -6.05 -4.69
CA LEU A 205 -4.39 -6.68 -3.45
C LEU A 205 -5.92 -6.60 -3.34
N ASP A 206 -6.50 -7.41 -2.46
CA ASP A 206 -7.89 -7.24 -2.04
C ASP A 206 -7.99 -6.11 -1.01
N ASN A 207 -8.72 -5.04 -1.36
CA ASN A 207 -8.85 -3.85 -0.51
C ASN A 207 -9.56 -4.11 0.84
N LEU A 208 -10.32 -5.19 0.97
CA LEU A 208 -11.00 -5.56 2.21
C LEU A 208 -10.25 -6.63 3.02
N VAL A 209 -9.33 -7.38 2.38
CA VAL A 209 -8.52 -8.41 3.06
C VAL A 209 -7.14 -7.83 3.38
N LYS A 210 -6.15 -7.94 2.50
CA LYS A 210 -4.80 -7.36 2.73
C LYS A 210 -4.83 -5.85 2.92
N GLY A 211 -5.77 -5.17 2.28
CA GLY A 211 -5.97 -3.72 2.42
C GLY A 211 -6.71 -3.29 3.70
N ALA A 212 -7.29 -4.22 4.48
CA ALA A 212 -8.09 -3.87 5.66
C ALA A 212 -8.12 -4.98 6.72
N ALA A 213 -9.18 -5.83 6.72
CA ALA A 213 -9.43 -6.78 7.79
C ALA A 213 -8.38 -7.91 7.87
N GLY A 214 -7.91 -8.42 6.74
CA GLY A 214 -6.86 -9.45 6.69
C GLY A 214 -5.53 -8.93 7.26
N GLN A 215 -5.18 -7.67 6.95
CA GLN A 215 -4.03 -7.00 7.56
C GLN A 215 -4.19 -6.87 9.09
N ALA A 216 -5.40 -6.57 9.58
CA ALA A 216 -5.65 -6.50 11.01
C ALA A 216 -5.52 -7.87 11.70
N VAL A 217 -6.00 -8.95 11.06
CA VAL A 217 -5.82 -10.33 11.56
C VAL A 217 -4.34 -10.72 11.55
N GLN A 218 -3.59 -10.38 10.50
CA GLN A 218 -2.15 -10.62 10.41
C GLN A 218 -1.40 -9.91 11.57
N ASN A 219 -1.73 -8.64 11.85
CA ASN A 219 -1.19 -7.90 12.98
C ASN A 219 -1.55 -8.57 14.31
N MET A 220 -2.80 -8.95 14.51
CA MET A 220 -3.26 -9.64 15.71
C MET A 220 -2.50 -10.95 15.93
N ASN A 221 -2.29 -11.75 14.88
CA ASN A 221 -1.54 -13.00 14.97
C ASN A 221 -0.13 -12.75 15.52
N LEU A 222 0.57 -11.73 15.01
CA LEU A 222 1.91 -11.37 15.51
C LEU A 222 1.90 -10.89 16.95
N MET A 223 0.93 -10.04 17.35
CA MET A 223 0.79 -9.53 18.71
C MET A 223 0.56 -10.66 19.74
N TYR A 224 -0.14 -11.72 19.35
CA TYR A 224 -0.42 -12.87 20.21
C TYR A 224 0.60 -14.02 20.06
N GLY A 225 1.61 -13.86 19.22
CA GLY A 225 2.61 -14.90 18.96
C GLY A 225 2.07 -16.12 18.23
N TRP A 226 0.96 -15.98 17.50
CA TRP A 226 0.39 -17.02 16.66
C TRP A 226 1.11 -17.08 15.30
N PRO A 227 0.96 -18.19 14.56
CA PRO A 227 1.42 -18.22 13.16
C PRO A 227 0.80 -17.05 12.38
N GLU A 228 1.64 -16.32 11.65
CA GLU A 228 1.23 -15.08 10.95
C GLU A 228 0.06 -15.31 9.98
N GLU A 229 -0.04 -16.54 9.46
CA GLU A 229 -1.04 -16.95 8.48
C GLU A 229 -2.34 -17.50 9.11
N ALA A 230 -2.42 -17.59 10.42
CA ALA A 230 -3.58 -18.21 11.09
C ALA A 230 -4.89 -17.48 10.73
N GLY A 231 -5.85 -18.25 10.18
CA GLY A 231 -7.15 -17.73 9.74
C GLY A 231 -7.12 -16.89 8.47
N LEU A 232 -5.97 -16.77 7.80
CA LEU A 232 -5.81 -16.08 6.52
C LEU A 232 -5.56 -17.10 5.39
N GLN A 233 -6.07 -16.82 4.20
CA GLN A 233 -5.89 -17.64 2.99
C GLN A 233 -5.44 -16.78 1.81
#